data_fc35a2f596a86b02e400d0a14a7e491b
#
_entry.id   fc35a2f596a86b02e400d0a14a7e491b
#
_cell.length_a   1.000
_cell.length_b   1.000
_cell.length_c   1.000
_cell.angle_alpha   90.00
_cell.angle_beta   90.00
_cell.angle_gamma   90.00
#
_symmetry.space_group_name_H-M   'P 1'
#
loop_
_entity.id
_entity.type
_entity.pdbx_description
1 polymer ?
#
loop_
_entity_poly.entity_id
_entity_poly.type
_entity_poly.pdbx_seq_one_letter_code
_entity_poly.pdbx_strand_id
1 'polypeptide(L)'
;KQVLVPTLSDDLDTYEEWLTHLRGSKVQIRVPQRGEKRELHETVTRNAREEFVRHRLRRAGDHNARSRALTELQDLLELPEAPLRIECYDMAHFQGTDYVGSMVVLEDGLPNKREYRRFKIKEVDGNNDFAAMEEVLTRRLKAYLDERDQPVGERGQKPGKFAYPPQLLLVDGGKGQLSVAERVVQSLGLADEIPIASLAKRFEEVYLPGRSEPVEVPRGSEALFMLQRIRDEAHRFANTFHRELRGKRMTASSLDGIAGLGEARKKKLVQAMGGVNAVKKASLDTLKDLSFLPDAVAEAVYAKFHDDLPAAASVPVAVSPRTDVPPSGEGAEHLGRDRRHRPRLVVHRQAHV
;
A
#
# COMPACT_ATOMS: atom_id res chain seq x y z
N LYS A 1 23.06 27.90 -14.46
CA LYS A 1 21.85 27.50 -15.22
C LYS A 1 20.79 28.56 -15.01
N GLN A 2 19.86 28.70 -15.96
CA GLN A 2 18.80 29.69 -15.84
C GLN A 2 17.45 28.99 -15.76
N VAL A 3 16.58 29.48 -14.88
CA VAL A 3 15.15 29.16 -14.81
C VAL A 3 14.38 30.36 -15.36
N LEU A 4 13.54 30.13 -16.34
CA LEU A 4 12.72 31.19 -16.94
C LEU A 4 11.35 31.18 -16.31
N VAL A 5 10.90 32.34 -15.83
CA VAL A 5 9.62 32.53 -15.13
C VAL A 5 8.82 33.66 -15.77
N PRO A 6 7.49 33.67 -15.66
CA PRO A 6 6.67 34.76 -16.21
C PRO A 6 6.81 36.08 -15.43
N THR A 7 6.97 35.98 -14.11
CA THR A 7 7.15 37.11 -13.19
C THR A 7 8.17 36.76 -12.14
N LEU A 8 8.89 37.75 -11.60
CA LEU A 8 9.77 37.58 -10.46
C LEU A 8 8.96 37.60 -9.17
N SER A 9 9.37 36.79 -8.20
CA SER A 9 8.85 36.82 -6.82
C SER A 9 9.62 37.86 -6.00
N ASP A 10 9.01 38.39 -4.93
CA ASP A 10 9.66 39.26 -3.98
C ASP A 10 10.79 38.51 -3.22
N ASP A 11 10.69 37.17 -3.09
CA ASP A 11 11.67 36.31 -2.44
C ASP A 11 12.68 35.69 -3.44
N LEU A 12 13.01 36.40 -4.52
CA LEU A 12 13.85 35.90 -5.61
C LEU A 12 15.17 35.29 -5.12
N ASP A 13 15.86 35.97 -4.23
CA ASP A 13 17.17 35.56 -3.72
C ASP A 13 17.07 34.24 -2.95
N THR A 14 16.04 34.08 -2.15
CA THR A 14 15.77 32.84 -1.40
C THR A 14 15.55 31.64 -2.36
N TYR A 15 14.78 31.83 -3.43
CA TYR A 15 14.57 30.78 -4.42
C TYR A 15 15.85 30.46 -5.23
N GLU A 16 16.65 31.47 -5.58
CA GLU A 16 17.93 31.25 -6.27
C GLU A 16 18.93 30.50 -5.40
N GLU A 17 19.03 30.84 -4.12
CA GLU A 17 19.88 30.18 -3.14
C GLU A 17 19.43 28.72 -2.94
N TRP A 18 18.14 28.47 -2.70
CA TRP A 18 17.57 27.14 -2.53
C TRP A 18 17.81 26.25 -3.76
N LEU A 19 17.53 26.75 -4.97
CA LEU A 19 17.75 26.01 -6.21
C LEU A 19 19.23 25.77 -6.47
N THR A 20 20.09 26.70 -6.11
CA THR A 20 21.54 26.57 -6.20
C THR A 20 22.04 25.48 -5.27
N HIS A 21 21.55 25.44 -4.03
CA HIS A 21 21.85 24.40 -3.05
C HIS A 21 21.39 23.02 -3.53
N LEU A 22 20.14 22.87 -3.97
CA LEU A 22 19.60 21.60 -4.49
C LEU A 22 20.40 21.06 -5.67
N ARG A 23 20.90 21.94 -6.50
CA ARG A 23 21.63 21.56 -7.72
C ARG A 23 23.13 21.40 -7.53
N GLY A 24 23.72 21.98 -6.49
CA GLY A 24 25.16 22.03 -6.28
C GLY A 24 25.91 22.99 -7.24
N SER A 25 25.19 23.87 -7.96
CA SER A 25 25.79 24.86 -8.87
C SER A 25 24.83 26.03 -9.09
N LYS A 26 25.40 27.23 -9.34
CA LYS A 26 24.65 28.49 -9.45
C LYS A 26 23.45 28.40 -10.40
N VAL A 27 22.27 28.74 -9.89
CA VAL A 27 21.02 28.88 -10.63
C VAL A 27 20.58 30.32 -10.58
N GLN A 28 20.09 30.85 -11.69
CA GLN A 28 19.51 32.20 -11.80
C GLN A 28 18.08 32.10 -12.29
N ILE A 29 17.19 32.86 -11.69
CA ILE A 29 15.79 32.99 -12.12
C ILE A 29 15.63 34.28 -12.91
N ARG A 30 15.08 34.20 -14.10
CA ARG A 30 14.95 35.39 -14.98
C ARG A 30 13.61 35.39 -15.72
N VAL A 31 13.08 36.62 -15.94
CA VAL A 31 12.02 36.85 -16.91
C VAL A 31 12.68 37.13 -18.26
N PRO A 32 12.44 36.35 -19.30
CA PRO A 32 13.06 36.56 -20.61
C PRO A 32 12.44 37.77 -21.33
N GLN A 33 13.30 38.71 -21.74
CA GLN A 33 12.85 39.98 -22.36
C GLN A 33 12.95 39.96 -23.89
N ARG A 34 13.91 39.24 -24.49
CA ARG A 34 14.21 39.28 -25.93
C ARG A 34 14.79 37.94 -26.43
N GLY A 35 14.70 37.68 -27.76
CA GLY A 35 15.31 36.56 -28.46
C GLY A 35 14.68 35.21 -28.16
N GLU A 36 15.35 34.14 -28.54
CA GLU A 36 14.88 32.74 -28.45
C GLU A 36 14.27 32.36 -27.10
N LYS A 37 14.81 32.90 -25.99
CA LYS A 37 14.30 32.61 -24.64
C LYS A 37 12.91 33.21 -24.41
N ARG A 38 12.61 34.36 -25.05
CA ARG A 38 11.29 34.94 -25.01
C ARG A 38 10.30 34.15 -25.85
N GLU A 39 10.68 33.69 -27.02
CA GLU A 39 9.85 32.82 -27.88
C GLU A 39 9.54 31.50 -27.21
N LEU A 40 10.54 30.90 -26.55
CA LEU A 40 10.36 29.68 -25.74
C LEU A 40 9.36 29.94 -24.61
N HIS A 41 9.49 31.04 -23.87
CA HIS A 41 8.58 31.43 -22.79
C HIS A 41 7.17 31.64 -23.29
N GLU A 42 6.97 32.31 -24.42
CA GLU A 42 5.66 32.52 -25.04
C GLU A 42 5.02 31.19 -25.45
N THR A 43 5.81 30.28 -26.01
CA THR A 43 5.36 28.93 -26.38
C THR A 43 4.93 28.13 -25.17
N VAL A 44 5.75 28.09 -24.11
CA VAL A 44 5.44 27.39 -22.86
C VAL A 44 4.19 27.99 -22.18
N THR A 45 4.07 29.34 -22.19
CA THR A 45 2.91 30.03 -21.62
C THR A 45 1.63 29.69 -22.38
N ARG A 46 1.70 29.66 -23.71
CA ARG A 46 0.56 29.24 -24.53
C ARG A 46 0.14 27.83 -24.26
N ASN A 47 1.09 26.87 -24.22
CA ASN A 47 0.83 25.48 -23.92
C ASN A 47 0.24 25.30 -22.53
N ALA A 48 0.73 26.03 -21.54
CA ALA A 48 0.19 26.02 -20.18
C ALA A 48 -1.26 26.53 -20.12
N ARG A 49 -1.57 27.61 -20.88
CA ARG A 49 -2.95 28.13 -20.99
C ARG A 49 -3.88 27.13 -21.67
N GLU A 50 -3.45 26.50 -22.75
CA GLU A 50 -4.25 25.49 -23.45
C GLU A 50 -4.52 24.27 -22.56
N GLU A 51 -3.50 23.81 -21.83
CA GLU A 51 -3.67 22.69 -20.90
C GLU A 51 -4.56 23.06 -19.72
N PHE A 52 -4.47 24.28 -19.22
CA PHE A 52 -5.36 24.79 -18.19
C PHE A 52 -6.83 24.85 -18.66
N VAL A 53 -7.07 25.31 -19.89
CA VAL A 53 -8.42 25.29 -20.49
C VAL A 53 -8.92 23.86 -20.65
N ARG A 54 -8.09 22.95 -21.17
CA ARG A 54 -8.42 21.52 -21.28
C ARG A 54 -8.71 20.90 -19.91
N HIS A 55 -7.92 21.21 -18.89
CA HIS A 55 -8.13 20.75 -17.54
C HIS A 55 -9.46 21.27 -16.95
N ARG A 56 -9.81 22.54 -17.18
CA ARG A 56 -11.11 23.10 -16.77
C ARG A 56 -12.28 22.41 -17.47
N LEU A 57 -12.17 22.16 -18.78
CA LEU A 57 -13.21 21.47 -19.55
C LEU A 57 -13.39 20.01 -19.08
N ARG A 58 -12.31 19.29 -18.86
CA ARG A 58 -12.36 17.94 -18.28
C ARG A 58 -13.03 17.94 -16.91
N ARG A 59 -12.70 18.93 -16.06
CA ARG A 59 -13.27 19.02 -14.72
C ARG A 59 -14.77 19.36 -14.72
N ALA A 60 -15.21 20.18 -15.67
CA ALA A 60 -16.64 20.46 -15.87
C ALA A 60 -17.38 19.22 -16.41
N GLY A 61 -16.80 18.50 -17.39
CA GLY A 61 -17.34 17.23 -17.89
C GLY A 61 -17.38 16.15 -16.82
N ASP A 62 -16.34 16.04 -15.99
CA ASP A 62 -16.30 15.11 -14.86
C ASP A 62 -17.39 15.41 -13.82
N HIS A 63 -17.75 16.66 -13.58
CA HIS A 63 -18.83 16.98 -12.64
C HIS A 63 -20.17 16.48 -13.15
N ASN A 64 -20.51 16.75 -14.40
CA ASN A 64 -21.77 16.31 -15.00
C ASN A 64 -21.84 14.77 -15.09
N ALA A 65 -20.73 14.11 -15.45
CA ALA A 65 -20.64 12.67 -15.48
C ALA A 65 -20.83 12.04 -14.07
N ARG A 66 -20.23 12.65 -13.04
CA ARG A 66 -20.40 12.20 -11.65
C ARG A 66 -21.85 12.37 -11.17
N SER A 67 -22.44 13.55 -11.42
CA SER A 67 -23.83 13.79 -11.06
C SER A 67 -24.76 12.76 -11.72
N ARG A 68 -24.59 12.52 -13.02
CA ARG A 68 -25.33 11.47 -13.73
C ARG A 68 -25.09 10.09 -13.14
N ALA A 69 -23.83 9.73 -12.84
CA ALA A 69 -23.51 8.44 -12.23
C ALA A 69 -24.23 8.21 -10.89
N LEU A 70 -24.26 9.23 -10.04
CA LEU A 70 -24.95 9.15 -8.74
C LEU A 70 -26.47 9.03 -8.91
N THR A 71 -27.07 9.75 -9.86
CA THR A 71 -28.49 9.63 -10.20
C THR A 71 -28.80 8.24 -10.81
N GLU A 72 -27.99 7.79 -11.77
CA GLU A 72 -28.14 6.46 -12.36
C GLU A 72 -28.00 5.34 -11.31
N LEU A 73 -27.09 5.49 -10.33
CA LEU A 73 -26.96 4.53 -9.22
C LEU A 73 -28.18 4.55 -8.31
N GLN A 74 -28.73 5.73 -8.02
CA GLN A 74 -29.95 5.85 -7.26
C GLN A 74 -31.09 5.06 -7.92
N ASP A 75 -31.29 5.27 -9.22
CA ASP A 75 -32.37 4.63 -9.98
C ASP A 75 -32.16 3.11 -10.11
N LEU A 76 -30.93 2.69 -10.47
CA LEU A 76 -30.57 1.28 -10.69
C LEU A 76 -30.64 0.43 -9.42
N LEU A 77 -30.21 1.00 -8.30
CA LEU A 77 -30.15 0.29 -7.01
C LEU A 77 -31.37 0.59 -6.13
N GLU A 78 -32.37 1.34 -6.65
CA GLU A 78 -33.59 1.73 -5.94
C GLU A 78 -33.31 2.40 -4.59
N LEU A 79 -32.29 3.29 -4.58
CA LEU A 79 -31.88 3.99 -3.37
C LEU A 79 -32.85 5.14 -3.04
N PRO A 80 -33.08 5.43 -1.75
CA PRO A 80 -33.96 6.53 -1.35
C PRO A 80 -33.44 7.90 -1.81
N GLU A 81 -32.13 8.05 -1.93
CA GLU A 81 -31.44 9.27 -2.39
C GLU A 81 -30.18 8.94 -3.16
N ALA A 82 -29.62 9.93 -3.89
CA ALA A 82 -28.37 9.76 -4.60
C ALA A 82 -27.23 9.49 -3.60
N PRO A 83 -26.40 8.43 -3.77
CA PRO A 83 -25.43 8.02 -2.80
C PRO A 83 -24.19 8.92 -2.85
N LEU A 84 -24.24 10.09 -2.22
CA LEU A 84 -23.12 11.03 -2.16
C LEU A 84 -21.91 10.45 -1.42
N ARG A 85 -22.14 9.60 -0.39
CA ARG A 85 -21.10 8.86 0.32
C ARG A 85 -21.24 7.37 0.05
N ILE A 86 -20.26 6.80 -0.65
CA ILE A 86 -20.17 5.38 -0.94
C ILE A 86 -18.95 4.81 -0.22
N GLU A 87 -19.14 3.80 0.61
CA GLU A 87 -18.05 3.04 1.23
C GLU A 87 -17.92 1.68 0.52
N CYS A 88 -16.72 1.32 0.07
CA CYS A 88 -16.45 0.02 -0.55
C CYS A 88 -15.43 -0.77 0.26
N TYR A 89 -15.74 -2.04 0.51
CA TYR A 89 -14.96 -2.95 1.34
C TYR A 89 -14.37 -4.08 0.50
N ASP A 90 -13.07 -4.30 0.65
CA ASP A 90 -12.33 -5.40 0.03
C ASP A 90 -11.51 -6.13 1.10
N MET A 91 -11.55 -7.47 1.04
CA MET A 91 -10.77 -8.32 1.93
C MET A 91 -9.50 -8.79 1.22
N ALA A 92 -8.37 -8.55 1.85
CA ALA A 92 -7.07 -8.91 1.32
C ALA A 92 -6.32 -9.83 2.27
N HIS A 93 -5.91 -10.99 1.74
CA HIS A 93 -5.18 -12.00 2.46
C HIS A 93 -3.69 -11.98 2.12
N PHE A 94 -2.82 -11.99 3.12
CA PHE A 94 -1.37 -11.99 2.94
C PHE A 94 -0.74 -13.25 3.52
N GLN A 95 -0.33 -14.18 2.65
CA GLN A 95 0.52 -15.34 2.95
C GLN A 95 0.23 -16.06 4.30
N GLY A 96 -1.04 -16.20 4.67
CA GLY A 96 -1.44 -16.98 5.83
C GLY A 96 -1.27 -16.33 7.21
N THR A 97 -0.76 -15.08 7.30
CA THR A 97 -0.45 -14.49 8.62
C THR A 97 -1.08 -13.13 8.91
N ASP A 98 -1.37 -12.33 7.88
CA ASP A 98 -1.99 -11.01 8.08
C ASP A 98 -3.20 -10.87 7.17
N TYR A 99 -4.36 -10.84 7.78
CA TYR A 99 -5.62 -10.62 7.12
C TYR A 99 -6.09 -9.19 7.38
N VAL A 100 -6.38 -8.45 6.33
CA VAL A 100 -6.73 -7.03 6.43
C VAL A 100 -7.93 -6.72 5.56
N GLY A 101 -8.95 -6.13 6.19
CA GLY A 101 -10.02 -5.46 5.47
C GLY A 101 -9.63 -4.04 5.10
N SER A 102 -9.93 -3.63 3.89
CA SER A 102 -9.75 -2.26 3.43
C SER A 102 -11.11 -1.62 3.14
N MET A 103 -11.24 -0.36 3.54
CA MET A 103 -12.39 0.49 3.26
C MET A 103 -11.92 1.70 2.47
N VAL A 104 -12.48 1.90 1.31
CA VAL A 104 -12.33 3.13 0.52
C VAL A 104 -13.64 3.90 0.51
N VAL A 105 -13.53 5.21 0.35
CA VAL A 105 -14.68 6.12 0.40
C VAL A 105 -14.69 7.00 -0.84
N LEU A 106 -15.83 7.05 -1.53
CA LEU A 106 -16.14 8.12 -2.47
C LEU A 106 -17.07 9.12 -1.79
N GLU A 107 -16.78 10.40 -1.97
CA GLU A 107 -17.66 11.51 -1.63
C GLU A 107 -17.91 12.34 -2.88
N ASP A 108 -19.17 12.59 -3.17
CA ASP A 108 -19.60 13.26 -4.40
C ASP A 108 -18.94 12.64 -5.66
N GLY A 109 -18.87 11.29 -5.69
CA GLY A 109 -18.26 10.52 -6.76
C GLY A 109 -16.74 10.66 -6.88
N LEU A 110 -16.03 11.26 -5.91
CA LEU A 110 -14.57 11.40 -5.88
C LEU A 110 -13.95 10.63 -4.72
N PRO A 111 -12.76 10.02 -4.91
CA PRO A 111 -12.04 9.34 -3.86
C PRO A 111 -11.65 10.28 -2.71
N ASN A 112 -12.21 10.11 -1.52
CA ASN A 112 -11.77 10.80 -0.31
C ASN A 112 -10.77 9.95 0.47
N LYS A 113 -9.49 10.04 0.08
CA LYS A 113 -8.40 9.24 0.67
C LYS A 113 -8.18 9.48 2.17
N ARG A 114 -8.67 10.59 2.74
CA ARG A 114 -8.59 10.88 4.18
C ARG A 114 -9.48 9.95 4.99
N GLU A 115 -10.55 9.46 4.38
CA GLU A 115 -11.53 8.57 4.98
C GLU A 115 -11.22 7.07 4.77
N TYR A 116 -10.16 6.73 4.02
CA TYR A 116 -9.75 5.33 3.83
C TYR A 116 -9.26 4.72 5.14
N ARG A 117 -9.66 3.47 5.38
CA ARG A 117 -9.28 2.74 6.60
C ARG A 117 -8.81 1.33 6.27
N ARG A 118 -7.92 0.83 7.11
CA ARG A 118 -7.48 -0.57 7.14
C ARG A 118 -7.86 -1.17 8.48
N PHE A 119 -8.50 -2.31 8.43
CA PHE A 119 -8.93 -3.06 9.60
C PHE A 119 -8.08 -4.32 9.70
N LYS A 120 -7.21 -4.39 10.69
CA LYS A 120 -6.53 -5.65 11.00
C LYS A 120 -7.55 -6.60 11.60
N ILE A 121 -7.69 -7.79 11.01
CA ILE A 121 -8.55 -8.85 11.52
C ILE A 121 -7.92 -9.44 12.78
N LYS A 122 -8.72 -9.69 13.81
CA LYS A 122 -8.27 -10.10 15.13
C LYS A 122 -8.87 -11.42 15.59
N GLU A 123 -10.10 -11.71 15.19
CA GLU A 123 -10.93 -12.78 15.75
C GLU A 123 -11.10 -13.97 14.79
N VAL A 124 -10.55 -13.86 13.57
CA VAL A 124 -10.69 -14.89 12.54
C VAL A 124 -9.38 -15.63 12.34
N ASP A 125 -9.38 -16.91 12.61
CA ASP A 125 -8.27 -17.80 12.30
C ASP A 125 -8.44 -18.40 10.90
N GLY A 126 -7.37 -18.40 10.11
CA GLY A 126 -7.33 -18.99 8.77
C GLY A 126 -7.90 -18.11 7.66
N ASN A 127 -8.30 -18.73 6.53
CA ASN A 127 -8.77 -18.08 5.30
C ASN A 127 -10.30 -18.03 5.25
N ASN A 128 -10.92 -17.26 6.12
CA ASN A 128 -12.38 -17.11 6.11
C ASN A 128 -12.77 -15.65 5.77
N ASP A 129 -12.90 -15.36 4.45
CA ASP A 129 -13.26 -14.04 3.94
C ASP A 129 -14.60 -13.54 4.48
N PHE A 130 -15.55 -14.45 4.72
CA PHE A 130 -16.87 -14.10 5.25
C PHE A 130 -16.80 -13.63 6.71
N ALA A 131 -16.13 -14.38 7.55
CA ALA A 131 -15.94 -13.99 8.96
C ALA A 131 -15.13 -12.71 9.10
N ALA A 132 -14.11 -12.53 8.28
CA ALA A 132 -13.32 -11.30 8.25
C ALA A 132 -14.15 -10.09 7.80
N MET A 133 -14.98 -10.23 6.77
CA MET A 133 -15.91 -9.20 6.34
C MET A 133 -16.89 -8.83 7.46
N GLU A 134 -17.44 -9.84 8.14
CA GLU A 134 -18.33 -9.66 9.27
C GLU A 134 -17.69 -8.87 10.41
N GLU A 135 -16.43 -9.22 10.79
CA GLU A 135 -15.67 -8.47 11.80
C GLU A 135 -15.46 -7.00 11.40
N VAL A 136 -15.07 -6.74 10.15
CA VAL A 136 -14.81 -5.38 9.66
C VAL A 136 -16.08 -4.54 9.67
N LEU A 137 -17.15 -5.04 9.07
CA LEU A 137 -18.41 -4.33 8.98
C LEU A 137 -19.01 -4.08 10.37
N THR A 138 -18.97 -5.08 11.25
CA THR A 138 -19.44 -4.95 12.63
C THR A 138 -18.68 -3.87 13.38
N ARG A 139 -17.36 -3.84 13.29
CA ARG A 139 -16.52 -2.82 13.95
C ARG A 139 -16.80 -1.42 13.39
N ARG A 140 -16.95 -1.29 12.09
CA ARG A 140 -17.26 0.00 11.44
C ARG A 140 -18.64 0.53 11.85
N LEU A 141 -19.65 -0.33 11.78
CA LEU A 141 -21.03 0.09 12.03
C LEU A 141 -21.31 0.28 13.53
N LYS A 142 -20.68 -0.50 14.42
CA LYS A 142 -20.72 -0.21 15.86
C LYS A 142 -20.07 1.15 16.17
N ALA A 143 -18.93 1.45 15.60
CA ALA A 143 -18.30 2.75 15.77
C ALA A 143 -19.17 3.90 15.24
N TYR A 144 -19.95 3.68 14.17
CA TYR A 144 -20.95 4.64 13.72
C TYR A 144 -22.05 4.84 14.77
N LEU A 145 -22.64 3.77 15.30
CA LEU A 145 -23.65 3.87 16.34
C LEU A 145 -23.15 4.60 17.60
N ASP A 146 -21.92 4.31 18.01
CA ASP A 146 -21.30 4.95 19.16
C ASP A 146 -21.01 6.45 18.92
N GLU A 147 -20.64 6.85 17.70
CA GLU A 147 -20.26 8.20 17.34
C GLU A 147 -21.44 9.10 16.94
N ARG A 148 -22.53 8.54 16.35
CA ARG A 148 -23.69 9.33 15.89
C ARG A 148 -24.45 9.97 17.04
N ASP A 149 -24.54 9.30 18.19
CA ASP A 149 -25.31 9.73 19.35
C ASP A 149 -24.46 10.61 20.31
N GLN A 150 -23.19 10.83 20.00
CA GLN A 150 -22.36 11.74 20.79
C GLN A 150 -22.76 13.20 20.54
N PRO A 151 -22.98 13.99 21.59
CA PRO A 151 -23.27 15.41 21.41
C PRO A 151 -22.10 16.05 20.67
N VAL A 152 -22.40 16.77 19.59
CA VAL A 152 -21.44 17.62 18.90
C VAL A 152 -20.95 18.64 19.93
N GLY A 153 -19.75 18.41 20.45
CA GLY A 153 -19.19 19.20 21.53
C GLY A 153 -19.12 20.69 21.19
N GLU A 154 -19.23 21.51 22.22
CA GLU A 154 -19.14 22.96 22.11
C GLU A 154 -17.92 23.38 21.29
N ARG A 155 -18.18 24.17 20.22
CA ARG A 155 -17.21 24.86 19.34
C ARG A 155 -15.81 24.23 19.23
N GLY A 156 -15.65 23.32 18.27
CA GLY A 156 -14.32 22.92 17.79
C GLY A 156 -13.96 21.44 17.86
N GLN A 157 -14.75 20.59 18.49
CA GLN A 157 -14.56 19.13 18.38
C GLN A 157 -15.06 18.66 17.02
N LYS A 158 -14.14 18.09 16.23
CA LYS A 158 -14.50 17.45 14.97
C LYS A 158 -15.36 16.23 15.27
N PRO A 159 -16.41 15.98 14.46
CA PRO A 159 -17.18 14.74 14.58
C PRO A 159 -16.24 13.54 14.50
N GLY A 160 -16.61 12.45 15.14
CA GLY A 160 -15.88 11.20 15.11
C GLY A 160 -15.63 10.75 13.66
N LYS A 161 -14.63 9.94 13.46
CA LYS A 161 -14.22 9.50 12.10
C LYS A 161 -15.28 8.64 11.41
N PHE A 162 -16.20 8.07 12.19
CA PHE A 162 -17.27 7.19 11.73
C PHE A 162 -18.68 7.73 12.01
N ALA A 163 -18.79 8.99 12.38
CA ALA A 163 -20.06 9.63 12.73
C ALA A 163 -21.09 9.73 11.59
N TYR A 164 -20.65 9.54 10.35
CA TYR A 164 -21.53 9.60 9.18
C TYR A 164 -21.78 8.21 8.61
N PRO A 165 -23.09 7.85 8.34
CA PRO A 165 -23.42 6.60 7.67
C PRO A 165 -23.05 6.69 6.19
N PRO A 166 -22.69 5.57 5.53
CA PRO A 166 -22.67 5.51 4.08
C PRO A 166 -24.10 5.52 3.54
N GLN A 167 -24.31 6.26 2.45
CA GLN A 167 -25.58 6.22 1.69
C GLN A 167 -25.62 5.01 0.73
N LEU A 168 -24.45 4.36 0.53
CA LEU A 168 -24.33 3.06 -0.10
C LEU A 168 -23.10 2.34 0.46
N LEU A 169 -23.30 1.14 1.02
CA LEU A 169 -22.25 0.23 1.43
C LEU A 169 -22.06 -0.83 0.35
N LEU A 170 -20.90 -0.84 -0.30
CA LEU A 170 -20.51 -1.84 -1.30
C LEU A 170 -19.55 -2.85 -0.70
N VAL A 171 -19.75 -4.12 -0.99
CA VAL A 171 -18.78 -5.18 -0.73
C VAL A 171 -18.23 -5.73 -2.04
N ASP A 172 -16.91 -5.83 -2.14
CA ASP A 172 -16.26 -6.45 -3.30
C ASP A 172 -16.37 -7.97 -3.18
N GLY A 173 -17.31 -8.52 -3.89
CA GLY A 173 -17.62 -9.94 -3.87
C GLY A 173 -18.98 -10.27 -4.43
N GLY A 174 -19.34 -11.55 -4.34
CA GLY A 174 -20.64 -12.03 -4.81
C GLY A 174 -21.71 -12.07 -3.70
N LYS A 175 -22.77 -12.86 -3.96
CA LYS A 175 -23.91 -13.04 -3.04
C LYS A 175 -23.51 -13.46 -1.62
N GLY A 176 -22.43 -14.24 -1.46
CA GLY A 176 -21.96 -14.66 -0.15
C GLY A 176 -21.50 -13.50 0.73
N GLN A 177 -20.73 -12.57 0.18
CA GLN A 177 -20.29 -11.35 0.87
C GLN A 177 -21.49 -10.41 1.13
N LEU A 178 -22.42 -10.31 0.19
CA LEU A 178 -23.66 -9.55 0.38
C LEU A 178 -24.47 -10.10 1.57
N SER A 179 -24.64 -11.41 1.67
CA SER A 179 -25.38 -12.04 2.78
C SER A 179 -24.71 -11.78 4.13
N VAL A 180 -23.37 -11.64 4.17
CA VAL A 180 -22.66 -11.24 5.39
C VAL A 180 -22.98 -9.79 5.74
N ALA A 181 -22.92 -8.87 4.79
CA ALA A 181 -23.23 -7.46 5.01
C ALA A 181 -24.68 -7.30 5.47
N GLU A 182 -25.62 -8.02 4.84
CA GLU A 182 -27.04 -8.04 5.21
C GLU A 182 -27.26 -8.45 6.67
N ARG A 183 -26.67 -9.58 7.10
CA ARG A 183 -26.74 -10.01 8.48
C ARG A 183 -26.20 -8.97 9.47
N VAL A 184 -25.08 -8.32 9.14
CA VAL A 184 -24.49 -7.31 10.01
C VAL A 184 -25.39 -6.10 10.15
N VAL A 185 -25.89 -5.53 9.06
CA VAL A 185 -26.79 -4.35 9.14
C VAL A 185 -28.11 -4.68 9.83
N GLN A 186 -28.65 -5.88 9.60
CA GLN A 186 -29.88 -6.37 10.31
C GLN A 186 -29.62 -6.53 11.81
N SER A 187 -28.52 -7.18 12.20
CA SER A 187 -28.19 -7.41 13.62
C SER A 187 -27.95 -6.13 14.42
N LEU A 188 -27.56 -5.04 13.74
CA LEU A 188 -27.34 -3.73 14.32
C LEU A 188 -28.54 -2.77 14.19
N GLY A 189 -29.64 -3.22 13.59
CA GLY A 189 -30.85 -2.40 13.38
C GLY A 189 -30.65 -1.27 12.35
N LEU A 190 -29.73 -1.45 11.39
CA LEU A 190 -29.37 -0.45 10.38
C LEU A 190 -29.87 -0.79 8.96
N ALA A 191 -30.68 -1.83 8.81
CA ALA A 191 -31.13 -2.33 7.51
C ALA A 191 -31.95 -1.28 6.73
N ASP A 192 -32.75 -0.47 7.41
CA ASP A 192 -33.57 0.59 6.79
C ASP A 192 -32.77 1.90 6.60
N GLU A 193 -31.59 2.03 7.23
CA GLU A 193 -30.79 3.24 7.21
C GLU A 193 -29.64 3.16 6.19
N ILE A 194 -29.03 1.98 6.04
CA ILE A 194 -27.82 1.80 5.22
C ILE A 194 -28.12 0.82 4.08
N PRO A 195 -28.34 1.32 2.87
CA PRO A 195 -28.44 0.48 1.67
C PRO A 195 -27.11 -0.26 1.42
N ILE A 196 -27.24 -1.53 1.06
CA ILE A 196 -26.07 -2.39 0.77
C ILE A 196 -26.18 -3.01 -0.62
N ALA A 197 -25.03 -3.19 -1.26
CA ALA A 197 -24.91 -3.95 -2.51
C ALA A 197 -23.57 -4.69 -2.56
N SER A 198 -23.47 -5.68 -3.42
CA SER A 198 -22.19 -6.31 -3.73
C SER A 198 -21.85 -6.20 -5.21
N LEU A 199 -20.56 -6.17 -5.53
CA LEU A 199 -20.03 -6.07 -6.88
C LEU A 199 -19.14 -7.28 -7.17
N ALA A 200 -19.63 -8.21 -8.00
CA ALA A 200 -18.90 -9.42 -8.35
C ALA A 200 -17.91 -9.20 -9.50
N LYS A 201 -16.70 -9.76 -9.37
CA LYS A 201 -15.56 -9.55 -10.32
C LYS A 201 -15.83 -10.05 -11.72
N ARG A 202 -16.51 -11.19 -11.88
CA ARG A 202 -16.45 -11.96 -13.13
C ARG A 202 -17.26 -11.35 -14.29
N PHE A 203 -18.36 -10.64 -13.98
CA PHE A 203 -19.23 -10.03 -15.00
C PHE A 203 -19.68 -8.63 -14.63
N GLU A 204 -19.05 -8.02 -13.60
CA GLU A 204 -19.46 -6.71 -13.07
C GLU A 204 -20.93 -6.70 -12.61
N GLU A 205 -21.37 -7.87 -12.11
CA GLU A 205 -22.73 -8.07 -11.61
C GLU A 205 -22.91 -7.40 -10.26
N VAL A 206 -23.97 -6.64 -10.14
CA VAL A 206 -24.37 -6.00 -8.88
C VAL A 206 -25.51 -6.79 -8.27
N TYR A 207 -25.36 -7.21 -7.02
CA TYR A 207 -26.40 -7.91 -6.28
C TYR A 207 -26.95 -7.02 -5.17
N LEU A 208 -28.27 -7.09 -4.98
CA LEU A 208 -29.02 -6.43 -3.91
C LEU A 208 -29.62 -7.46 -2.95
N PRO A 209 -29.83 -7.09 -1.67
CA PRO A 209 -30.53 -7.94 -0.71
C PRO A 209 -31.90 -8.39 -1.23
N GLY A 210 -32.24 -9.64 -0.95
CA GLY A 210 -33.53 -10.21 -1.33
C GLY A 210 -33.71 -10.50 -2.82
N ARG A 211 -32.72 -10.23 -3.68
CA ARG A 211 -32.79 -10.53 -5.13
C ARG A 211 -31.94 -11.74 -5.49
N SER A 212 -32.56 -12.67 -6.23
CA SER A 212 -31.86 -13.85 -6.76
C SER A 212 -30.97 -13.52 -7.97
N GLU A 213 -31.41 -12.56 -8.78
CA GLU A 213 -30.71 -12.15 -10.01
C GLU A 213 -29.93 -10.84 -9.80
N PRO A 214 -28.81 -10.66 -10.50
CA PRO A 214 -28.07 -9.41 -10.45
C PRO A 214 -28.88 -8.27 -11.10
N VAL A 215 -28.59 -7.05 -10.67
CA VAL A 215 -29.09 -5.85 -11.35
C VAL A 215 -28.37 -5.68 -12.68
N GLU A 216 -29.11 -5.52 -13.76
CA GLU A 216 -28.55 -5.21 -15.06
C GLU A 216 -28.09 -3.76 -15.10
N VAL A 217 -26.79 -3.54 -14.99
CA VAL A 217 -26.18 -2.20 -15.17
C VAL A 217 -25.84 -2.01 -16.65
N PRO A 218 -26.42 -0.99 -17.32
CA PRO A 218 -26.19 -0.78 -18.74
C PRO A 218 -24.68 -0.59 -19.06
N ARG A 219 -24.20 -1.29 -20.08
CA ARG A 219 -22.81 -1.14 -20.52
C ARG A 219 -22.58 0.28 -21.03
N GLY A 220 -21.50 0.91 -20.53
CA GLY A 220 -21.15 2.29 -20.89
C GLY A 220 -21.92 3.37 -20.13
N SER A 221 -22.74 2.99 -19.11
CA SER A 221 -23.36 3.97 -18.21
C SER A 221 -22.33 4.61 -17.27
N GLU A 222 -22.59 5.82 -16.81
CA GLU A 222 -21.75 6.50 -15.84
C GLU A 222 -21.78 5.79 -14.48
N ALA A 223 -22.90 5.15 -14.13
CA ALA A 223 -23.02 4.29 -12.95
C ALA A 223 -22.04 3.11 -12.99
N LEU A 224 -21.97 2.40 -14.13
CA LEU A 224 -21.03 1.29 -14.28
C LEU A 224 -19.56 1.77 -14.13
N PHE A 225 -19.21 2.88 -14.77
CA PHE A 225 -17.86 3.44 -14.64
C PHE A 225 -17.54 3.85 -13.21
N MET A 226 -18.52 4.36 -12.45
CA MET A 226 -18.31 4.71 -11.05
C MET A 226 -18.11 3.46 -10.18
N LEU A 227 -18.91 2.40 -10.38
CA LEU A 227 -18.77 1.12 -9.68
C LEU A 227 -17.42 0.45 -9.97
N GLN A 228 -16.99 0.43 -11.23
CA GLN A 228 -15.67 -0.08 -11.60
C GLN A 228 -14.56 0.72 -10.91
N ARG A 229 -14.68 2.02 -10.92
CA ARG A 229 -13.67 2.93 -10.34
C ARG A 229 -13.54 2.77 -8.82
N ILE A 230 -14.64 2.61 -8.08
CA ILE A 230 -14.57 2.39 -6.63
C ILE A 230 -13.99 1.01 -6.30
N ARG A 231 -14.35 -0.03 -7.05
CA ARG A 231 -13.78 -1.37 -6.93
C ARG A 231 -12.27 -1.36 -7.19
N ASP A 232 -11.85 -0.76 -8.30
CA ASP A 232 -10.44 -0.70 -8.68
C ASP A 232 -9.63 0.10 -7.64
N GLU A 233 -10.22 1.13 -7.04
CA GLU A 233 -9.60 1.89 -5.96
C GLU A 233 -9.51 1.08 -4.66
N ALA A 234 -10.52 0.27 -4.32
CA ALA A 234 -10.48 -0.65 -3.18
C ALA A 234 -9.35 -1.68 -3.35
N HIS A 235 -9.28 -2.32 -4.52
CA HIS A 235 -8.20 -3.23 -4.88
C HIS A 235 -6.82 -2.57 -4.85
N ARG A 236 -6.71 -1.35 -5.43
CA ARG A 236 -5.45 -0.61 -5.42
C ARG A 236 -4.99 -0.31 -4.00
N PHE A 237 -5.91 0.10 -3.12
CA PHE A 237 -5.62 0.42 -1.73
C PHE A 237 -5.21 -0.81 -0.92
N ALA A 238 -5.92 -1.93 -1.07
CA ALA A 238 -5.57 -3.22 -0.48
C ALA A 238 -4.17 -3.68 -0.93
N ASN A 239 -3.89 -3.67 -2.23
CA ASN A 239 -2.60 -4.08 -2.80
C ASN A 239 -1.43 -3.17 -2.39
N THR A 240 -1.67 -1.89 -2.11
CA THR A 240 -0.63 -0.97 -1.63
C THR A 240 -0.12 -1.41 -0.25
N PHE A 241 -1.02 -1.86 0.61
CA PHE A 241 -0.64 -2.38 1.93
C PHE A 241 0.21 -3.65 1.84
N HIS A 242 -0.15 -4.57 0.94
CA HIS A 242 0.67 -5.76 0.69
C HIS A 242 2.09 -5.43 0.27
N ARG A 243 2.26 -4.42 -0.61
CA ARG A 243 3.60 -3.95 -1.01
C ARG A 243 4.37 -3.32 0.14
N GLU A 244 3.71 -2.52 0.98
CA GLU A 244 4.32 -1.91 2.17
C GLU A 244 4.78 -2.98 3.19
N LEU A 245 3.93 -3.98 3.48
CA LEU A 245 4.28 -5.08 4.37
C LEU A 245 5.41 -5.95 3.81
N ARG A 246 5.35 -6.29 2.51
CA ARG A 246 6.42 -7.02 1.84
C ARG A 246 7.74 -6.26 1.90
N GLY A 247 7.71 -4.95 1.62
CA GLY A 247 8.87 -4.08 1.75
C GLY A 247 9.44 -4.09 3.18
N LYS A 248 8.58 -3.96 4.19
CA LYS A 248 9.01 -4.01 5.61
C LYS A 248 9.60 -5.38 6.00
N ARG A 249 9.00 -6.48 5.55
CA ARG A 249 9.52 -7.85 5.82
C ARG A 249 10.84 -8.10 5.08
N MET A 250 10.94 -7.77 3.80
CA MET A 250 12.19 -7.90 3.05
C MET A 250 13.31 -7.05 3.65
N THR A 251 12.99 -5.85 4.15
CA THR A 251 13.97 -4.99 4.80
C THR A 251 14.35 -5.52 6.19
N ALA A 252 13.42 -6.06 6.96
CA ALA A 252 13.74 -6.72 8.22
C ALA A 252 14.61 -7.98 8.00
N SER A 253 14.26 -8.82 7.01
CA SER A 253 15.00 -10.04 6.72
C SER A 253 16.42 -9.80 6.20
N SER A 254 16.72 -8.64 5.60
CA SER A 254 18.07 -8.30 5.16
C SER A 254 19.05 -8.07 6.32
N LEU A 255 18.54 -7.81 7.52
CA LEU A 255 19.34 -7.68 8.75
C LEU A 255 19.34 -8.97 9.59
N ASP A 256 18.68 -10.03 9.09
CA ASP A 256 18.66 -11.32 9.78
C ASP A 256 19.99 -12.05 9.64
N GLY A 257 20.34 -12.85 10.65
CA GLY A 257 21.57 -13.62 10.66
C GLY A 257 22.84 -12.82 10.99
N ILE A 258 22.74 -11.52 11.33
CA ILE A 258 23.90 -10.75 11.81
C ILE A 258 24.14 -11.09 13.28
N ALA A 259 25.33 -11.63 13.59
CA ALA A 259 25.71 -12.01 14.94
C ALA A 259 25.61 -10.81 15.90
N GLY A 260 24.94 -10.99 17.04
CA GLY A 260 24.75 -9.94 18.03
C GLY A 260 23.65 -8.91 17.74
N LEU A 261 23.02 -8.93 16.54
CA LEU A 261 21.92 -8.04 16.17
C LEU A 261 20.56 -8.71 16.41
N GLY A 262 20.17 -8.88 17.68
CA GLY A 262 18.84 -9.41 18.04
C GLY A 262 17.71 -8.43 17.70
N GLU A 263 16.45 -8.91 17.74
CA GLU A 263 15.24 -8.15 17.32
C GLU A 263 15.12 -6.77 17.96
N ALA A 264 15.45 -6.63 19.25
CA ALA A 264 15.37 -5.35 19.95
C ALA A 264 16.39 -4.32 19.39
N ARG A 265 17.64 -4.77 19.14
CA ARG A 265 18.67 -3.91 18.55
C ARG A 265 18.37 -3.59 17.08
N LYS A 266 17.89 -4.57 16.32
CA LYS A 266 17.45 -4.39 14.94
C LYS A 266 16.39 -3.31 14.82
N LYS A 267 15.37 -3.36 15.69
CA LYS A 267 14.30 -2.34 15.72
C LYS A 267 14.84 -0.94 16.05
N LYS A 268 15.72 -0.83 17.06
CA LYS A 268 16.37 0.44 17.42
C LYS A 268 17.25 0.98 16.30
N LEU A 269 18.04 0.11 15.65
CA LEU A 269 18.91 0.49 14.53
C LEU A 269 18.10 1.05 13.34
N VAL A 270 17.06 0.34 12.92
CA VAL A 270 16.18 0.79 11.84
C VAL A 270 15.48 2.10 12.18
N GLN A 271 15.07 2.28 13.43
CA GLN A 271 14.41 3.50 13.89
C GLN A 271 15.39 4.68 13.95
N ALA A 272 16.58 4.50 14.50
CA ALA A 272 17.61 5.55 14.62
C ALA A 272 18.11 6.02 13.25
N MET A 273 18.26 5.10 12.30
CA MET A 273 18.73 5.40 10.94
C MET A 273 17.62 5.85 9.98
N GLY A 274 16.34 5.85 10.41
CA GLY A 274 15.22 6.22 9.54
C GLY A 274 14.84 5.17 8.48
N GLY A 275 15.39 3.94 8.57
CA GLY A 275 15.03 2.83 7.68
C GLY A 275 16.21 1.94 7.31
N VAL A 276 15.93 0.72 6.84
CA VAL A 276 16.98 -0.26 6.48
C VAL A 276 17.81 0.18 5.28
N ASN A 277 17.25 0.96 4.35
CA ASN A 277 18.02 1.51 3.23
C ASN A 277 19.08 2.52 3.70
N ALA A 278 18.81 3.26 4.77
CA ALA A 278 19.79 4.13 5.40
C ALA A 278 20.88 3.32 6.11
N VAL A 279 20.49 2.22 6.80
CA VAL A 279 21.46 1.28 7.41
C VAL A 279 22.40 0.68 6.36
N LYS A 280 21.87 0.27 5.19
CA LYS A 280 22.69 -0.28 4.09
C LYS A 280 23.68 0.71 3.50
N LYS A 281 23.39 2.00 3.56
CA LYS A 281 24.22 3.08 3.01
C LYS A 281 25.10 3.76 4.07
N ALA A 282 24.94 3.39 5.34
CA ALA A 282 25.65 4.00 6.44
C ALA A 282 27.16 3.68 6.39
N SER A 283 27.99 4.65 6.74
CA SER A 283 29.41 4.40 6.98
C SER A 283 29.62 3.62 8.27
N LEU A 284 30.75 2.94 8.41
CA LEU A 284 31.12 2.22 9.62
C LEU A 284 31.13 3.14 10.85
N ASP A 285 31.67 4.35 10.69
CA ASP A 285 31.73 5.35 11.77
C ASP A 285 30.32 5.74 12.24
N THR A 286 29.40 6.00 11.31
CA THR A 286 28.01 6.31 11.64
C THR A 286 27.31 5.19 12.42
N LEU A 287 27.64 3.93 12.11
CA LEU A 287 27.10 2.77 12.85
C LEU A 287 27.75 2.62 14.24
N LYS A 288 29.05 2.92 14.38
CA LYS A 288 29.77 2.89 15.67
C LYS A 288 29.35 4.03 16.60
N ASP A 289 28.91 5.17 16.08
CA ASP A 289 28.42 6.30 16.87
C ASP A 289 27.10 6.02 17.59
N LEU A 290 26.43 4.90 17.25
CA LEU A 290 25.17 4.51 17.89
C LEU A 290 25.42 3.84 19.24
N SER A 291 25.22 4.56 20.34
CA SER A 291 25.51 4.12 21.73
C SER A 291 24.89 2.77 22.14
N PHE A 292 23.82 2.32 21.50
CA PHE A 292 23.16 1.04 21.73
C PHE A 292 23.71 -0.12 20.90
N LEU A 293 24.62 0.18 19.92
CA LEU A 293 25.16 -0.80 18.99
C LEU A 293 26.65 -1.06 19.34
N PRO A 294 27.03 -2.26 19.83
CA PRO A 294 28.43 -2.59 20.07
C PRO A 294 29.24 -2.54 18.77
N ASP A 295 30.51 -2.12 18.83
CA ASP A 295 31.39 -1.99 17.68
C ASP A 295 31.47 -3.25 16.82
N ALA A 296 31.59 -4.42 17.43
CA ALA A 296 31.61 -5.71 16.72
C ALA A 296 30.31 -5.96 15.93
N VAL A 297 29.16 -5.49 16.43
CA VAL A 297 27.87 -5.61 15.73
C VAL A 297 27.77 -4.56 14.61
N ALA A 298 28.27 -3.34 14.82
CA ALA A 298 28.35 -2.30 13.78
C ALA A 298 29.21 -2.78 12.60
N GLU A 299 30.37 -3.39 12.88
CA GLU A 299 31.25 -3.99 11.88
C GLU A 299 30.57 -5.15 11.12
N ALA A 300 29.86 -6.03 11.82
CA ALA A 300 29.11 -7.13 11.20
C ALA A 300 27.94 -6.62 10.32
N VAL A 301 27.26 -5.54 10.74
CA VAL A 301 26.22 -4.88 9.94
C VAL A 301 26.83 -4.26 8.68
N TYR A 302 27.93 -3.53 8.84
CA TYR A 302 28.64 -2.91 7.73
C TYR A 302 29.16 -3.94 6.72
N ALA A 303 29.87 -4.98 7.19
CA ALA A 303 30.39 -6.05 6.35
C ALA A 303 29.33 -6.77 5.54
N LYS A 304 28.11 -6.97 6.10
CA LYS A 304 27.02 -7.62 5.39
C LYS A 304 26.54 -6.89 4.13
N PHE A 305 26.74 -5.58 4.07
CA PHE A 305 26.27 -4.75 2.95
C PHE A 305 27.38 -4.14 2.10
N HIS A 306 28.65 -4.35 2.49
CA HIS A 306 29.83 -3.80 1.82
C HIS A 306 30.86 -4.91 1.67
N ASP A 307 30.64 -5.83 0.73
CA ASP A 307 31.46 -7.03 0.47
C ASP A 307 32.90 -6.74 -0.02
N ASP A 308 33.35 -5.50 -0.07
CA ASP A 308 34.65 -5.09 -0.66
C ASP A 308 35.76 -4.79 0.38
N LEU A 309 35.72 -5.32 1.60
CA LEU A 309 36.84 -5.18 2.53
C LEU A 309 37.57 -6.50 2.71
N PRO A 310 38.95 -6.52 2.51
CA PRO A 310 39.71 -7.75 2.77
C PRO A 310 39.60 -8.16 4.24
N ALA A 311 39.39 -9.44 4.45
CA ALA A 311 39.34 -10.06 5.78
C ALA A 311 40.53 -9.57 6.61
N ALA A 312 40.24 -8.83 7.69
CA ALA A 312 41.27 -8.48 8.68
C ALA A 312 41.87 -9.78 9.22
N ALA A 313 43.18 -9.83 9.12
CA ALA A 313 44.05 -10.93 9.46
C ALA A 313 43.66 -11.61 10.79
N SER A 314 43.30 -12.87 10.71
CA SER A 314 43.22 -13.76 11.86
C SER A 314 44.62 -13.85 12.51
N VAL A 315 44.73 -13.35 13.72
CA VAL A 315 45.90 -13.55 14.56
C VAL A 315 46.02 -15.05 14.83
N PRO A 316 47.15 -15.73 14.56
CA PRO A 316 47.28 -17.14 14.86
C PRO A 316 47.47 -17.32 16.36
N VAL A 317 46.55 -18.01 16.98
CA VAL A 317 46.74 -18.55 18.35
C VAL A 317 47.77 -19.64 18.23
N ALA A 318 48.92 -19.41 18.85
CA ALA A 318 50.01 -20.38 19.00
C ALA A 318 49.49 -21.55 19.86
N VAL A 319 49.41 -22.73 19.25
CA VAL A 319 49.22 -24.00 19.96
C VAL A 319 50.60 -24.64 20.10
N SER A 320 51.06 -24.72 21.32
CA SER A 320 52.28 -25.48 21.68
C SER A 320 52.06 -26.99 21.48
N PRO A 321 53.07 -27.71 21.05
CA PRO A 321 52.95 -29.14 20.74
C PRO A 321 53.04 -30.00 21.98
N ARG A 322 52.19 -31.02 22.04
CA ARG A 322 52.47 -32.22 22.91
C ARG A 322 52.64 -33.42 22.01
N THR A 323 53.75 -34.06 22.29
CA THR A 323 54.41 -35.23 21.77
C THR A 323 53.67 -36.54 22.07
N ASP A 324 53.93 -37.47 21.13
CA ASP A 324 54.18 -38.93 21.26
C ASP A 324 52.96 -39.86 21.42
N VAL A 325 52.83 -40.81 20.60
CA VAL A 325 53.45 -42.03 19.97
C VAL A 325 52.39 -43.17 19.94
N PRO A 326 52.44 -44.07 18.93
CA PRO A 326 51.38 -44.99 18.53
C PRO A 326 51.60 -46.38 19.15
N PRO A 327 51.10 -47.55 18.72
CA PRO A 327 50.55 -48.03 17.47
C PRO A 327 49.42 -49.11 17.52
N SER A 328 49.10 -49.62 16.33
CA SER A 328 48.61 -50.97 15.99
C SER A 328 47.11 -51.21 16.19
N GLY A 329 46.40 -51.75 15.30
CA GLY A 329 46.48 -52.81 14.37
C GLY A 329 45.16 -53.11 13.68
N GLU A 330 45.28 -53.50 12.46
CA GLU A 330 44.59 -54.60 11.76
C GLU A 330 43.08 -54.72 11.69
N GLY A 331 42.61 -54.86 10.44
CA GLY A 331 41.62 -55.85 10.07
C GLY A 331 40.55 -55.31 9.11
N ALA A 332 40.79 -55.34 7.82
CA ALA A 332 40.26 -56.23 6.78
C ALA A 332 38.77 -56.15 6.46
N GLU A 333 38.56 -55.83 5.16
CA GLU A 333 37.65 -56.53 4.19
C GLU A 333 36.13 -56.38 4.36
N HIS A 334 35.35 -56.03 3.42
CA HIS A 334 35.02 -56.56 2.10
C HIS A 334 33.84 -55.82 1.44
N LEU A 335 33.99 -55.56 0.17
CA LEU A 335 33.08 -55.81 -0.96
C LEU A 335 31.61 -55.35 -0.96
N GLY A 336 31.28 -54.63 -2.05
CA GLY A 336 30.04 -54.89 -2.77
C GLY A 336 29.36 -53.69 -3.42
N ARG A 337 29.70 -53.38 -4.69
CA ARG A 337 28.87 -53.18 -5.87
C ARG A 337 27.36 -53.01 -5.56
N ASP A 338 26.62 -52.06 -6.17
CA ASP A 338 26.27 -51.96 -7.58
C ASP A 338 25.23 -50.86 -7.83
N ARG A 339 25.41 -50.13 -8.96
CA ARG A 339 24.47 -49.61 -9.98
C ARG A 339 23.16 -48.87 -9.64
N ARG A 340 23.14 -47.65 -10.20
CA ARG A 340 22.13 -47.12 -11.15
C ARG A 340 20.68 -46.97 -10.69
N HIS A 341 20.16 -45.72 -10.73
CA HIS A 341 19.13 -45.30 -11.65
C HIS A 341 18.83 -43.78 -11.50
N ARG A 342 19.01 -43.04 -12.60
CA ARG A 342 18.29 -41.79 -12.87
C ARG A 342 16.98 -42.12 -13.55
N PRO A 343 15.94 -41.33 -13.39
CA PRO A 343 15.12 -41.06 -14.55
C PRO A 343 14.93 -39.56 -14.88
N ARG A 344 14.70 -39.37 -16.14
CA ARG A 344 14.62 -38.20 -16.97
C ARG A 344 13.42 -37.28 -16.63
N LEU A 345 13.64 -35.98 -16.87
CA LEU A 345 12.61 -34.99 -17.19
C LEU A 345 11.77 -35.44 -18.40
N VAL A 346 10.46 -35.23 -18.30
CA VAL A 346 9.57 -35.16 -19.48
C VAL A 346 8.87 -33.77 -19.42
N VAL A 347 9.17 -33.00 -20.47
CA VAL A 347 8.49 -31.77 -20.85
C VAL A 347 7.27 -32.13 -21.64
N HIS A 348 6.08 -31.68 -21.27
CA HIS A 348 4.94 -31.63 -22.17
C HIS A 348 4.53 -30.19 -22.44
N ARG A 349 4.84 -29.73 -23.67
CA ARG A 349 4.12 -28.67 -24.38
C ARG A 349 2.84 -29.27 -24.95
N GLN A 350 1.73 -28.62 -24.74
CA GLN A 350 0.64 -28.65 -25.72
C GLN A 350 0.06 -27.24 -25.88
N ALA A 351 0.05 -26.85 -27.16
CA ALA A 351 -0.60 -25.66 -27.70
C ALA A 351 -1.97 -26.07 -28.28
N HIS A 352 -2.76 -25.05 -28.66
CA HIS A 352 -4.05 -25.01 -29.39
C HIS A 352 -5.31 -25.14 -28.52
N VAL A 353 -6.29 -24.31 -28.65
CA VAL A 353 -6.86 -23.37 -29.65
C VAL A 353 -7.42 -22.16 -28.96
#